data_64f95669ae9d2b5d9233c504fccad201
#
_entry.id   64f95669ae9d2b5d9233c504fccad201
#
_cell.length_a   1.000
_cell.length_b   1.000
_cell.length_c   1.000
_cell.angle_alpha   90.00
_cell.angle_beta   90.00
_cell.angle_gamma   90.00
#
_symmetry.space_group_name_H-M   'P 1'
#
loop_
_entity.id
_entity.type
_entity.pdbx_description
1 polymer ?
#
loop_
_entity_poly.entity_id
_entity_poly.type
_entity_poly.pdbx_seq_one_letter_code
_entity_poly.pdbx_strand_id
1 'polypeptide(L)'
;MEQPNAEATVIKLEDLPEESYRLEFLIDKTNEHLEREMQISMQAGEIVGEIYEGLLKQYKDSENPESLHAINQLIVRLVFCFYAEDSGLFGHKLAFHDYLAQFPPQFFRTALIQLFEVLDTPFSERDPYLEESLSSFPYVNGGMFSEKDIEIPNFTEDLRQLILWHASSQFDWSDISPTIFGAVFESTLNPETRHSGGMHYTSIENIHKVIDPLFLDDLKDELNAIKGFKQKSTVEQKAKQFQTKLASLTFFDPACGSGNFLTETYISLRRLENEAIKLYMGDSVRLDVEELDLVKVKLNQFYGIEINDFAVSVAKTALWIAESQMLEATKEIVYAEIDFLPLKSYTNIVNANALTTDWEEVVDKDKLSYIIGNPPFLGARVMSKAQKVDLLNVFDGYKGAGNLDFVSGWYIKSAQLMQGTEIQTALVSTNSITQGEQASLLWKILIQDFSVSINFAYKTFKWNSEVKDKAAVHCVIISSIAFKS
;
A
#
# COMPACT_ATOMS: atom_id res chain seq x y z
N MET A 1 19.02 25.54 20.18
CA MET A 1 18.92 26.89 19.57
C MET A 1 17.45 27.24 19.60
N GLU A 2 17.11 28.24 20.39
CA GLU A 2 15.73 28.73 20.46
C GLU A 2 15.35 29.35 19.12
N GLN A 3 14.23 28.92 18.56
CA GLN A 3 13.63 29.57 17.40
C GLN A 3 13.04 30.91 17.85
N PRO A 4 13.56 32.04 17.36
CA PRO A 4 13.03 33.33 17.75
C PRO A 4 11.80 33.63 16.89
N ASN A 5 10.59 33.34 17.31
CA ASN A 5 9.29 33.81 16.81
C ASN A 5 8.13 32.78 16.88
N ALA A 6 8.16 31.86 17.82
CA ALA A 6 6.92 31.14 18.14
C ALA A 6 6.06 32.04 19.04
N GLU A 7 4.96 32.58 18.55
CA GLU A 7 3.95 33.24 19.41
C GLU A 7 3.39 32.18 20.36
N ALA A 8 3.62 32.37 21.67
CA ALA A 8 3.08 31.47 22.67
C ALA A 8 1.55 31.61 22.72
N THR A 9 0.84 30.51 22.49
CA THR A 9 -0.60 30.45 22.67
C THR A 9 -0.92 30.26 24.16
N VAL A 10 -1.63 31.20 24.75
CA VAL A 10 -2.03 31.16 26.17
C VAL A 10 -3.47 30.66 26.25
N ILE A 11 -3.70 29.57 27.00
CA ILE A 11 -5.03 29.08 27.36
C ILE A 11 -5.25 29.41 28.82
N LYS A 12 -6.34 30.14 29.16
CA LYS A 12 -6.69 30.38 30.54
C LYS A 12 -7.29 29.12 31.16
N LEU A 13 -7.05 28.93 32.46
CA LEU A 13 -7.51 27.73 33.17
C LEU A 13 -9.04 27.60 33.16
N GLU A 14 -9.76 28.70 33.12
CA GLU A 14 -11.22 28.77 33.04
C GLU A 14 -11.76 28.33 31.66
N ASP A 15 -10.97 28.55 30.59
CA ASP A 15 -11.33 28.25 29.22
C ASP A 15 -10.85 26.81 28.80
N LEU A 16 -10.10 26.15 29.69
CA LEU A 16 -9.50 24.83 29.40
C LEU A 16 -10.53 23.76 29.01
N PRO A 17 -11.75 23.66 29.55
CA PRO A 17 -12.73 22.68 29.10
C PRO A 17 -13.20 22.89 27.65
N GLU A 18 -13.28 24.16 27.21
CA GLU A 18 -13.74 24.53 25.86
C GLU A 18 -12.58 24.54 24.84
N GLU A 19 -11.35 24.80 25.29
CA GLU A 19 -10.15 24.88 24.47
C GLU A 19 -9.23 23.66 24.62
N SER A 20 -9.67 22.59 25.29
CA SER A 20 -8.90 21.34 25.48
C SER A 20 -8.43 20.70 24.19
N TYR A 21 -9.16 20.88 23.08
CA TYR A 21 -8.75 20.41 21.75
C TYR A 21 -7.38 20.94 21.29
N ARG A 22 -6.95 22.10 21.81
CA ARG A 22 -5.62 22.67 21.52
C ARG A 22 -4.49 21.94 22.23
N LEU A 23 -4.83 21.08 23.20
CA LEU A 23 -3.88 20.26 23.97
C LEU A 23 -3.93 18.79 23.56
N GLU A 24 -4.75 18.43 22.56
CA GLU A 24 -4.86 17.06 22.05
C GLU A 24 -3.50 16.51 21.62
N PHE A 25 -2.60 17.34 21.11
CA PHE A 25 -1.23 16.94 20.76
C PHE A 25 -0.42 16.40 21.97
N LEU A 26 -0.79 16.73 23.21
CA LEU A 26 -0.15 16.19 24.42
C LEU A 26 -0.64 14.77 24.76
N ILE A 27 -1.79 14.38 24.23
CA ILE A 27 -2.46 13.10 24.50
C ILE A 27 -2.38 12.22 23.27
N ASP A 28 -2.44 12.81 22.08
CA ASP A 28 -2.41 12.11 20.80
C ASP A 28 -0.96 11.94 20.33
N LYS A 29 -0.39 10.80 20.70
CA LYS A 29 0.93 10.37 20.20
C LYS A 29 0.91 9.95 18.73
N THR A 30 -0.26 9.86 18.11
CA THR A 30 -0.42 9.41 16.72
C THR A 30 0.23 10.37 15.73
N ASN A 31 0.15 11.67 15.97
CA ASN A 31 0.76 12.66 15.08
C ASN A 31 2.30 12.63 15.13
N GLU A 32 2.91 12.51 16.33
CA GLU A 32 4.37 12.38 16.45
C GLU A 32 4.89 11.06 15.82
N HIS A 33 4.11 10.00 15.94
CA HIS A 33 4.45 8.71 15.33
C HIS A 33 4.38 8.80 13.80
N LEU A 34 3.32 9.37 13.25
CA LEU A 34 3.14 9.58 11.81
C LEU A 34 4.21 10.51 11.21
N GLU A 35 4.56 11.60 11.89
CA GLU A 35 5.64 12.49 11.46
C GLU A 35 7.00 11.75 11.45
N ARG A 36 7.26 10.93 12.45
CA ARG A 36 8.46 10.12 12.52
C ARG A 36 8.50 9.07 11.40
N GLU A 37 7.43 8.30 11.19
CA GLU A 37 7.32 7.33 10.10
C GLU A 37 7.50 8.00 8.73
N MET A 38 6.94 9.20 8.56
CA MET A 38 7.10 9.98 7.33
C MET A 38 8.57 10.40 7.12
N GLN A 39 9.24 10.90 8.16
CA GLN A 39 10.66 11.28 8.06
C GLN A 39 11.55 10.08 7.72
N ILE A 40 11.34 8.93 8.40
CA ILE A 40 12.06 7.69 8.12
C ILE A 40 11.83 7.25 6.67
N SER A 41 10.58 7.25 6.22
CA SER A 41 10.25 6.82 4.85
C SER A 41 10.83 7.78 3.79
N MET A 42 10.90 9.07 4.06
CA MET A 42 11.56 10.04 3.17
C MET A 42 13.08 9.79 3.09
N GLN A 43 13.73 9.52 4.21
CA GLN A 43 15.17 9.16 4.22
C GLN A 43 15.42 7.85 3.47
N ALA A 44 14.55 6.86 3.64
CA ALA A 44 14.60 5.62 2.84
C ALA A 44 14.54 5.92 1.33
N GLY A 45 13.66 6.83 0.92
CA GLY A 45 13.54 7.26 -0.46
C GLY A 45 14.78 7.95 -1.01
N GLU A 46 15.46 8.77 -0.21
CA GLU A 46 16.74 9.41 -0.58
C GLU A 46 17.82 8.34 -0.82
N ILE A 47 17.97 7.39 0.11
CA ILE A 47 18.92 6.27 -0.01
C ILE A 47 18.65 5.45 -1.29
N VAL A 48 17.38 5.13 -1.54
CA VAL A 48 16.99 4.39 -2.74
C VAL A 48 17.28 5.19 -4.02
N GLY A 49 17.05 6.51 -4.00
CA GLY A 49 17.40 7.40 -5.09
C GLY A 49 18.90 7.37 -5.41
N GLU A 50 19.74 7.41 -4.40
CA GLU A 50 21.21 7.30 -4.54
C GLU A 50 21.62 5.94 -5.12
N ILE A 51 21.03 4.83 -4.63
CA ILE A 51 21.27 3.48 -5.17
C ILE A 51 20.85 3.42 -6.64
N TYR A 52 19.65 3.94 -6.98
CA TYR A 52 19.14 3.97 -8.35
C TYR A 52 20.09 4.73 -9.28
N GLU A 53 20.55 5.91 -8.88
CA GLU A 53 21.51 6.70 -9.67
C GLU A 53 22.86 6.01 -9.82
N GLY A 54 23.30 5.33 -8.76
CA GLY A 54 24.51 4.54 -8.78
C GLY A 54 24.42 3.36 -9.76
N LEU A 55 23.31 2.64 -9.72
CA LEU A 55 23.01 1.52 -10.62
C LEU A 55 22.87 1.98 -12.06
N LEU A 56 22.11 3.05 -12.33
CA LEU A 56 21.88 3.56 -13.66
C LEU A 56 23.17 3.83 -14.43
N LYS A 57 24.22 4.28 -13.74
CA LYS A 57 25.56 4.52 -14.31
C LYS A 57 26.31 3.24 -14.69
N GLN A 58 25.88 2.09 -14.18
CA GLN A 58 26.54 0.81 -14.43
C GLN A 58 25.91 0.03 -15.59
N TYR A 59 24.67 0.33 -15.95
CA TYR A 59 24.01 -0.30 -17.10
C TYR A 59 24.57 0.23 -18.42
N LYS A 60 24.73 -0.66 -19.40
CA LYS A 60 25.30 -0.31 -20.73
C LYS A 60 24.36 0.58 -21.54
N ASP A 61 23.06 0.34 -21.43
CA ASP A 61 21.99 1.09 -22.08
C ASP A 61 20.88 1.38 -21.05
N SER A 62 21.07 2.46 -20.31
CA SER A 62 20.19 2.85 -19.23
C SER A 62 18.85 3.45 -19.70
N GLU A 63 18.68 3.71 -20.99
CA GLU A 63 17.43 4.21 -21.58
C GLU A 63 16.56 3.07 -22.15
N ASN A 64 17.11 1.86 -22.26
CA ASN A 64 16.36 0.69 -22.72
C ASN A 64 15.29 0.31 -21.69
N PRO A 65 14.02 0.09 -22.10
CA PRO A 65 12.94 -0.35 -21.20
C PRO A 65 13.28 -1.63 -20.41
N GLU A 66 14.00 -2.59 -21.00
CA GLU A 66 14.41 -3.81 -20.32
C GLU A 66 15.41 -3.54 -19.19
N SER A 67 16.38 -2.64 -19.41
CA SER A 67 17.34 -2.22 -18.38
C SER A 67 16.65 -1.44 -17.26
N LEU A 68 15.71 -0.56 -17.60
CA LEU A 68 14.91 0.17 -16.59
C LEU A 68 14.06 -0.79 -15.75
N HIS A 69 13.42 -1.77 -16.37
CA HIS A 69 12.70 -2.83 -15.66
C HIS A 69 13.64 -3.59 -14.71
N ALA A 70 14.82 -4.01 -15.19
CA ALA A 70 15.81 -4.75 -14.40
C ALA A 70 16.33 -3.92 -13.20
N ILE A 71 16.61 -2.62 -13.37
CA ILE A 71 16.98 -1.72 -12.27
C ILE A 71 15.88 -1.66 -11.22
N ASN A 72 14.64 -1.46 -11.65
CA ASN A 72 13.49 -1.36 -10.79
C ASN A 72 13.28 -2.64 -9.96
N GLN A 73 13.35 -3.81 -10.60
CA GLN A 73 13.27 -5.10 -9.92
C GLN A 73 14.43 -5.31 -8.94
N LEU A 74 15.65 -4.95 -9.32
CA LEU A 74 16.82 -5.07 -8.45
C LEU A 74 16.65 -4.20 -7.19
N ILE A 75 16.18 -2.98 -7.34
CA ILE A 75 15.95 -2.08 -6.20
C ILE A 75 14.89 -2.64 -5.25
N VAL A 76 13.76 -3.11 -5.78
CA VAL A 76 12.70 -3.73 -4.95
C VAL A 76 13.26 -4.90 -4.16
N ARG A 77 14.09 -5.75 -4.78
CA ARG A 77 14.76 -6.87 -4.10
C ARG A 77 15.74 -6.42 -3.02
N LEU A 78 16.55 -5.41 -3.30
CA LEU A 78 17.50 -4.86 -2.31
C LEU A 78 16.77 -4.30 -1.09
N VAL A 79 15.72 -3.52 -1.31
CA VAL A 79 14.94 -2.91 -0.22
C VAL A 79 14.22 -3.97 0.61
N PHE A 80 13.67 -5.00 -0.04
CA PHE A 80 13.14 -6.14 0.70
C PHE A 80 14.22 -6.79 1.57
N CYS A 81 15.43 -6.97 1.05
CA CYS A 81 16.53 -7.54 1.83
C CYS A 81 16.94 -6.66 3.02
N PHE A 82 17.00 -5.34 2.85
CA PHE A 82 17.25 -4.40 3.95
C PHE A 82 16.18 -4.49 5.03
N TYR A 83 14.91 -4.46 4.62
CA TYR A 83 13.80 -4.63 5.55
C TYR A 83 13.85 -5.99 6.27
N ALA A 84 14.10 -7.07 5.53
CA ALA A 84 14.11 -8.43 6.05
C ALA A 84 15.23 -8.66 7.07
N GLU A 85 16.42 -8.03 6.88
CA GLU A 85 17.48 -8.12 7.88
C GLU A 85 17.17 -7.33 9.15
N ASP A 86 16.64 -6.11 9.03
CA ASP A 86 16.33 -5.25 10.19
C ASP A 86 15.14 -5.75 10.99
N SER A 87 14.15 -6.33 10.33
CA SER A 87 13.00 -6.98 10.97
C SER A 87 13.29 -8.38 11.53
N GLY A 88 14.55 -8.89 11.36
CA GLY A 88 14.96 -10.19 11.86
C GLY A 88 14.47 -11.39 11.04
N LEU A 89 13.85 -11.17 9.88
CA LEU A 89 13.35 -12.24 9.01
C LEU A 89 14.45 -13.14 8.45
N PHE A 90 15.68 -12.64 8.36
CA PHE A 90 16.85 -13.40 7.97
C PHE A 90 17.57 -14.07 9.16
N GLY A 91 16.94 -14.14 10.32
CA GLY A 91 17.41 -14.83 11.52
C GLY A 91 18.23 -13.95 12.46
N HIS A 92 19.01 -12.97 11.97
CA HIS A 92 19.71 -11.98 12.77
C HIS A 92 19.84 -10.65 12.04
N LYS A 93 19.99 -9.57 12.80
CA LYS A 93 20.25 -8.24 12.24
C LYS A 93 21.57 -8.25 11.45
N LEU A 94 21.61 -7.50 10.36
CA LEU A 94 22.76 -7.40 9.43
C LEU A 94 23.12 -8.71 8.71
N ALA A 95 22.22 -9.69 8.62
CA ALA A 95 22.50 -10.95 7.91
C ALA A 95 22.85 -10.73 6.44
N PHE A 96 22.13 -9.86 5.75
CA PHE A 96 22.39 -9.47 4.37
C PHE A 96 23.71 -8.71 4.23
N HIS A 97 23.96 -7.76 5.11
CA HIS A 97 25.23 -7.04 5.21
C HIS A 97 26.42 -7.99 5.37
N ASP A 98 26.35 -8.86 6.39
CA ASP A 98 27.47 -9.73 6.77
C ASP A 98 27.81 -10.74 5.66
N TYR A 99 26.80 -11.21 4.94
CA TYR A 99 27.02 -12.05 3.78
C TYR A 99 27.72 -11.27 2.66
N LEU A 100 27.19 -10.12 2.24
CA LEU A 100 27.73 -9.36 1.12
C LEU A 100 29.06 -8.66 1.41
N ALA A 101 29.35 -8.31 2.67
CA ALA A 101 30.58 -7.66 3.08
C ALA A 101 31.81 -8.54 2.82
N GLN A 102 31.65 -9.86 2.73
CA GLN A 102 32.73 -10.81 2.45
C GLN A 102 33.24 -10.69 1.01
N PHE A 103 32.49 -10.07 0.10
CA PHE A 103 32.80 -10.03 -1.32
C PHE A 103 33.30 -8.65 -1.76
N PRO A 104 34.49 -8.58 -2.43
CA PRO A 104 34.93 -7.35 -3.06
C PRO A 104 34.07 -7.03 -4.30
N PRO A 105 34.15 -5.80 -4.85
CA PRO A 105 33.28 -5.33 -5.90
C PRO A 105 33.11 -6.25 -7.11
N GLN A 106 34.22 -6.88 -7.54
CA GLN A 106 34.22 -7.78 -8.71
C GLN A 106 33.38 -9.07 -8.52
N PHE A 107 33.12 -9.47 -7.27
CA PHE A 107 32.33 -10.66 -6.94
C PHE A 107 30.96 -10.32 -6.36
N PHE A 108 30.71 -9.05 -6.06
CA PHE A 108 29.47 -8.59 -5.42
C PHE A 108 28.20 -8.92 -6.24
N ARG A 109 28.27 -8.74 -7.57
CA ARG A 109 27.23 -9.17 -8.49
C ARG A 109 26.92 -10.67 -8.36
N THR A 110 27.94 -11.50 -8.36
CA THR A 110 27.77 -12.97 -8.28
C THR A 110 27.17 -13.37 -6.94
N ALA A 111 27.60 -12.73 -5.84
CA ALA A 111 27.06 -12.98 -4.52
C ALA A 111 25.55 -12.62 -4.44
N LEU A 112 25.14 -11.49 -5.01
CA LEU A 112 23.72 -11.12 -5.08
C LEU A 112 22.89 -12.12 -5.88
N ILE A 113 23.38 -12.57 -7.02
CA ILE A 113 22.67 -13.58 -7.86
C ILE A 113 22.49 -14.87 -7.07
N GLN A 114 23.53 -15.36 -6.39
CA GLN A 114 23.48 -16.56 -5.57
C GLN A 114 22.50 -16.42 -4.39
N LEU A 115 22.51 -15.26 -3.73
CA LEU A 115 21.56 -14.99 -2.65
C LEU A 115 20.11 -14.99 -3.15
N PHE A 116 19.83 -14.30 -4.25
CA PHE A 116 18.47 -14.26 -4.82
C PHE A 116 17.99 -15.64 -5.26
N GLU A 117 18.89 -16.49 -5.77
CA GLU A 117 18.57 -17.88 -6.10
C GLU A 117 18.21 -18.68 -4.85
N VAL A 118 18.95 -18.51 -3.76
CA VAL A 118 18.68 -19.16 -2.48
C VAL A 118 17.37 -18.71 -1.88
N LEU A 119 17.07 -17.41 -1.93
CA LEU A 119 15.81 -16.85 -1.44
C LEU A 119 14.59 -17.34 -2.25
N ASP A 120 14.79 -17.74 -3.51
CA ASP A 120 13.73 -18.30 -4.38
C ASP A 120 13.66 -19.84 -4.33
N THR A 121 14.56 -20.51 -3.64
CA THR A 121 14.66 -21.98 -3.63
C THR A 121 14.24 -22.57 -2.29
N PRO A 122 13.18 -23.42 -2.25
CA PRO A 122 12.79 -24.14 -1.04
C PRO A 122 13.94 -24.95 -0.43
N PHE A 123 14.00 -25.05 0.89
CA PHE A 123 15.07 -25.77 1.59
C PHE A 123 15.29 -27.21 1.07
N SER A 124 14.20 -27.89 0.68
CA SER A 124 14.25 -29.27 0.17
C SER A 124 14.86 -29.41 -1.25
N GLU A 125 14.99 -28.29 -1.97
CA GLU A 125 15.47 -28.26 -3.36
C GLU A 125 16.87 -27.64 -3.48
N ARG A 126 17.44 -27.15 -2.36
CA ARG A 126 18.77 -26.55 -2.33
C ARG A 126 19.88 -27.58 -2.48
N ASP A 127 20.99 -27.12 -3.06
CA ASP A 127 22.23 -27.91 -3.10
C ASP A 127 22.66 -28.29 -1.66
N PRO A 128 22.83 -29.58 -1.33
CA PRO A 128 23.26 -30.03 -0.01
C PRO A 128 24.69 -29.59 0.37
N TYR A 129 25.46 -29.11 -0.60
CA TYR A 129 26.84 -28.60 -0.40
C TYR A 129 26.90 -27.05 -0.38
N LEU A 130 25.74 -26.39 -0.30
CA LEU A 130 25.67 -24.93 -0.23
C LEU A 130 26.38 -24.44 1.05
N GLU A 131 27.19 -23.38 0.91
CA GLU A 131 27.89 -22.78 2.04
C GLU A 131 26.93 -22.33 3.13
N GLU A 132 27.33 -22.48 4.41
CA GLU A 132 26.50 -22.15 5.57
C GLU A 132 26.03 -20.69 5.56
N SER A 133 26.88 -19.76 5.10
CA SER A 133 26.58 -18.34 4.95
C SER A 133 25.40 -18.06 4.01
N LEU A 134 25.16 -18.92 3.03
CA LEU A 134 24.01 -18.84 2.11
C LEU A 134 22.86 -19.75 2.56
N SER A 135 23.17 -20.97 3.02
CA SER A 135 22.13 -21.94 3.38
C SER A 135 21.28 -21.52 4.57
N SER A 136 21.80 -20.61 5.42
CA SER A 136 21.10 -20.03 6.56
C SER A 136 19.95 -19.08 6.18
N PHE A 137 19.99 -18.49 4.99
CA PHE A 137 18.91 -17.61 4.56
C PHE A 137 17.58 -18.39 4.36
N PRO A 138 16.45 -17.80 4.74
CA PRO A 138 15.17 -18.46 4.59
C PRO A 138 14.73 -18.56 3.12
N TYR A 139 13.73 -19.40 2.85
CA TYR A 139 13.01 -19.38 1.59
C TYR A 139 11.92 -18.30 1.65
N VAL A 140 11.98 -17.32 0.76
CA VAL A 140 11.05 -16.18 0.77
C VAL A 140 9.72 -16.51 0.08
N ASN A 141 9.76 -17.22 -1.06
CA ASN A 141 8.58 -17.45 -1.91
C ASN A 141 7.98 -16.10 -2.44
N GLY A 142 6.72 -16.10 -2.81
CA GLY A 142 5.99 -14.87 -3.20
C GLY A 142 6.31 -14.32 -4.59
N GLY A 143 7.20 -14.94 -5.33
CA GLY A 143 7.54 -14.58 -6.70
C GLY A 143 8.46 -13.35 -6.84
N MET A 144 8.92 -12.73 -5.74
CA MET A 144 9.80 -11.56 -5.77
C MET A 144 11.14 -11.86 -6.44
N PHE A 145 11.67 -13.05 -6.22
CA PHE A 145 12.98 -13.49 -6.75
C PHE A 145 12.86 -14.45 -7.93
N SER A 146 11.63 -14.76 -8.39
CA SER A 146 11.38 -15.78 -9.42
C SER A 146 11.86 -15.40 -10.83
N GLU A 147 11.91 -14.11 -11.16
CA GLU A 147 12.46 -13.63 -12.43
C GLU A 147 13.98 -13.70 -12.40
N LYS A 148 14.54 -14.75 -13.03
CA LYS A 148 15.98 -15.05 -12.99
C LYS A 148 16.80 -14.27 -14.00
N ASP A 149 16.17 -13.78 -15.06
CA ASP A 149 16.85 -13.19 -16.23
C ASP A 149 16.99 -11.66 -16.12
N ILE A 150 16.71 -11.05 -14.96
CA ILE A 150 16.96 -9.62 -14.79
C ILE A 150 18.45 -9.30 -14.92
N GLU A 151 18.76 -8.27 -15.68
CA GLU A 151 20.13 -7.79 -15.82
C GLU A 151 20.59 -7.16 -14.49
N ILE A 152 21.60 -7.76 -13.84
CA ILE A 152 22.27 -7.18 -12.68
C ILE A 152 23.64 -6.69 -13.15
N PRO A 153 23.98 -5.41 -12.99
CA PRO A 153 25.25 -4.84 -13.48
C PRO A 153 26.41 -5.20 -12.56
N ASN A 154 27.63 -4.86 -12.98
CA ASN A 154 28.77 -4.88 -12.08
C ASN A 154 28.68 -3.73 -11.05
N PHE A 155 29.25 -3.92 -9.89
CA PHE A 155 29.25 -2.94 -8.82
C PHE A 155 30.61 -2.25 -8.70
N THR A 156 30.58 -0.92 -8.51
CA THR A 156 31.77 -0.15 -8.10
C THR A 156 31.96 -0.22 -6.59
N GLU A 157 33.14 0.14 -6.08
CA GLU A 157 33.35 0.23 -4.63
C GLU A 157 32.43 1.26 -3.99
N ASP A 158 32.19 2.41 -4.64
CA ASP A 158 31.28 3.45 -4.12
C ASP A 158 29.85 2.91 -3.98
N LEU A 159 29.34 2.21 -5.00
CA LEU A 159 28.00 1.61 -4.96
C LEU A 159 27.92 0.48 -3.91
N ARG A 160 28.98 -0.33 -3.78
CA ARG A 160 29.06 -1.35 -2.74
C ARG A 160 29.03 -0.72 -1.34
N GLN A 161 29.78 0.35 -1.11
CA GLN A 161 29.80 1.06 0.17
C GLN A 161 28.44 1.71 0.47
N LEU A 162 27.77 2.27 -0.54
CA LEU A 162 26.42 2.83 -0.39
C LEU A 162 25.43 1.74 0.09
N ILE A 163 25.46 0.56 -0.53
CA ILE A 163 24.59 -0.56 -0.16
C ILE A 163 24.91 -1.08 1.24
N LEU A 164 26.17 -1.34 1.55
CA LEU A 164 26.56 -1.98 2.81
C LEU A 164 26.48 -1.02 4.00
N TRP A 165 26.94 0.23 3.85
CA TRP A 165 27.04 1.15 4.98
C TRP A 165 25.83 2.06 5.11
N HIS A 166 25.49 2.80 4.05
CA HIS A 166 24.39 3.78 4.16
C HIS A 166 23.02 3.12 4.20
N ALA A 167 22.80 2.12 3.33
CA ALA A 167 21.49 1.48 3.23
C ALA A 167 21.31 0.38 4.28
N SER A 168 22.26 -0.55 4.46
CA SER A 168 22.08 -1.68 5.36
C SER A 168 22.50 -1.35 6.80
N SER A 169 23.70 -0.83 7.05
CA SER A 169 24.23 -0.73 8.42
C SER A 169 23.80 0.54 9.18
N GLN A 170 23.60 1.67 8.51
CA GLN A 170 23.34 2.95 9.17
C GLN A 170 21.86 3.33 9.22
N PHE A 171 21.01 2.72 8.42
CA PHE A 171 19.59 3.00 8.33
C PHE A 171 18.80 1.79 8.85
N ASP A 172 17.76 2.01 9.65
CA ASP A 172 16.86 0.96 10.16
C ASP A 172 15.57 0.94 9.33
N TRP A 173 15.40 -0.10 8.52
CA TRP A 173 14.23 -0.26 7.64
C TRP A 173 13.01 -0.83 8.36
N SER A 174 13.14 -1.34 9.57
CA SER A 174 12.02 -1.96 10.31
C SER A 174 10.90 -0.97 10.63
N ASP A 175 11.24 0.31 10.81
CA ASP A 175 10.32 1.39 11.18
C ASP A 175 9.71 2.14 9.96
N ILE A 176 9.95 1.70 8.71
CA ILE A 176 9.36 2.35 7.55
C ILE A 176 7.85 2.15 7.52
N SER A 177 7.11 3.20 7.17
CA SER A 177 5.68 3.08 6.91
C SER A 177 5.44 2.39 5.55
N PRO A 178 4.78 1.23 5.50
CA PRO A 178 4.52 0.54 4.23
C PRO A 178 3.68 1.38 3.27
N THR A 179 2.74 2.17 3.79
CA THR A 179 1.88 3.06 3.00
C THR A 179 2.68 4.21 2.39
N ILE A 180 3.60 4.82 3.15
CA ILE A 180 4.45 5.92 2.66
C ILE A 180 5.55 5.37 1.74
N PHE A 181 6.09 4.20 2.04
CA PHE A 181 7.09 3.50 1.26
C PHE A 181 6.72 3.42 -0.23
N GLY A 182 5.51 2.93 -0.54
CA GLY A 182 5.02 2.82 -1.91
C GLY A 182 5.11 4.15 -2.67
N ALA A 183 4.66 5.23 -2.04
CA ALA A 183 4.63 6.55 -2.65
C ALA A 183 6.01 7.18 -2.85
N VAL A 184 6.88 7.03 -1.86
CA VAL A 184 8.25 7.55 -1.93
C VAL A 184 9.03 6.85 -3.05
N PHE A 185 8.87 5.54 -3.16
CA PHE A 185 9.50 4.75 -4.20
C PHE A 185 9.02 5.13 -5.59
N GLU A 186 7.71 5.23 -5.79
CA GLU A 186 7.14 5.65 -7.06
C GLU A 186 7.65 7.03 -7.48
N SER A 187 7.70 7.98 -6.55
CA SER A 187 8.18 9.33 -6.84
C SER A 187 9.67 9.42 -7.15
N THR A 188 10.48 8.59 -6.50
CA THR A 188 11.94 8.61 -6.63
C THR A 188 12.39 7.94 -7.92
N LEU A 189 11.72 6.87 -8.35
CA LEU A 189 12.15 6.02 -9.45
C LEU A 189 11.41 6.30 -10.76
N ASN A 190 10.28 6.97 -10.74
CA ASN A 190 9.55 7.34 -11.95
C ASN A 190 10.20 8.58 -12.61
N PRO A 191 10.75 8.47 -13.86
CA PRO A 191 11.42 9.58 -14.52
C PRO A 191 10.53 10.80 -14.76
N GLU A 192 9.22 10.60 -14.97
CA GLU A 192 8.26 11.68 -15.23
C GLU A 192 7.96 12.49 -13.95
N THR A 193 7.87 11.86 -12.80
CA THR A 193 7.63 12.53 -11.52
C THR A 193 8.91 13.11 -10.92
N ARG A 194 10.06 12.47 -11.14
CA ARG A 194 11.37 12.89 -10.68
C ARG A 194 11.80 14.26 -11.20
N HIS A 195 11.60 14.53 -12.50
CA HIS A 195 11.90 15.84 -13.11
C HIS A 195 10.90 16.93 -12.75
N SER A 196 9.71 16.57 -12.31
CA SER A 196 8.65 17.51 -11.95
C SER A 196 8.69 17.97 -10.49
N GLY A 197 9.57 17.38 -9.66
CA GLY A 197 9.70 17.72 -8.23
C GLY A 197 8.43 17.48 -7.43
N GLY A 198 7.53 16.62 -7.89
CA GLY A 198 6.23 16.42 -7.30
C GLY A 198 5.95 14.97 -6.93
N MET A 199 5.96 14.64 -5.64
CA MET A 199 5.37 13.41 -5.15
C MET A 199 3.85 13.46 -5.35
N HIS A 200 3.29 12.56 -6.15
CA HIS A 200 1.84 12.33 -6.21
C HIS A 200 1.43 11.33 -5.13
N TYR A 201 1.68 11.71 -3.89
CA TYR A 201 1.38 10.88 -2.73
C TYR A 201 -0.06 11.08 -2.25
N THR A 202 -0.80 9.99 -2.06
CA THR A 202 -2.05 10.01 -1.32
C THR A 202 -1.75 9.86 0.16
N SER A 203 -1.83 10.93 0.93
CA SER A 203 -1.55 10.90 2.37
C SER A 203 -2.50 9.95 3.11
N ILE A 204 -2.01 9.37 4.20
CA ILE A 204 -2.82 8.49 5.08
C ILE A 204 -4.12 9.19 5.49
N GLU A 205 -4.06 10.48 5.84
CA GLU A 205 -5.24 11.30 6.17
C GLU A 205 -6.28 11.30 5.03
N ASN A 206 -5.84 11.42 3.77
CA ASN A 206 -6.72 11.42 2.62
C ASN A 206 -7.28 10.02 2.31
N ILE A 207 -6.52 8.94 2.57
CA ILE A 207 -7.02 7.56 2.48
C ILE A 207 -8.14 7.37 3.51
N HIS A 208 -7.95 7.81 4.75
CA HIS A 208 -8.95 7.72 5.81
C HIS A 208 -10.23 8.52 5.51
N LYS A 209 -10.17 9.64 4.77
CA LYS A 209 -11.39 10.31 4.27
C LYS A 209 -12.23 9.42 3.34
N VAL A 210 -11.64 8.39 2.75
CA VAL A 210 -12.34 7.41 1.90
C VAL A 210 -12.80 6.21 2.72
N ILE A 211 -11.88 5.55 3.45
CA ILE A 211 -12.14 4.27 4.09
C ILE A 211 -12.92 4.39 5.41
N ASP A 212 -12.72 5.46 6.19
CA ASP A 212 -13.43 5.66 7.46
C ASP A 212 -14.95 5.67 7.26
N PRO A 213 -15.53 6.59 6.47
CA PRO A 213 -16.97 6.66 6.30
C PRO A 213 -17.54 5.53 5.44
N LEU A 214 -16.68 4.79 4.69
CA LEU A 214 -17.15 3.71 3.84
C LEU A 214 -17.41 2.42 4.63
N PHE A 215 -16.54 2.07 5.57
CA PHE A 215 -16.67 0.83 6.35
C PHE A 215 -15.95 0.86 7.70
N LEU A 216 -14.89 1.66 7.86
CA LEU A 216 -14.00 1.52 9.01
C LEU A 216 -14.65 2.05 10.30
N ASP A 217 -15.43 3.12 10.23
CA ASP A 217 -16.14 3.68 11.38
C ASP A 217 -17.20 2.69 11.90
N ASP A 218 -17.97 2.07 11.01
CA ASP A 218 -18.94 1.04 11.38
C ASP A 218 -18.27 -0.17 12.07
N LEU A 219 -17.10 -0.58 11.57
CA LEU A 219 -16.32 -1.67 12.19
C LEU A 219 -15.76 -1.26 13.55
N LYS A 220 -15.27 -0.04 13.72
CA LYS A 220 -14.82 0.49 15.01
C LYS A 220 -15.96 0.55 16.02
N ASP A 221 -17.13 1.00 15.60
CA ASP A 221 -18.33 1.08 16.45
C ASP A 221 -18.81 -0.32 16.88
N GLU A 222 -18.82 -1.30 15.97
CA GLU A 222 -19.15 -2.67 16.29
C GLU A 222 -18.17 -3.26 17.33
N LEU A 223 -16.86 -3.05 17.15
CA LEU A 223 -15.86 -3.52 18.10
C LEU A 223 -16.02 -2.85 19.48
N ASN A 224 -16.31 -1.54 19.50
CA ASN A 224 -16.57 -0.82 20.74
C ASN A 224 -17.85 -1.34 21.45
N ALA A 225 -18.90 -1.67 20.70
CA ALA A 225 -20.09 -2.29 21.24
C ALA A 225 -19.76 -3.68 21.85
N ILE A 226 -18.88 -4.47 21.22
CA ILE A 226 -18.41 -5.75 21.74
C ILE A 226 -17.69 -5.57 23.08
N LYS A 227 -16.79 -4.59 23.19
CA LYS A 227 -16.07 -4.24 24.43
C LYS A 227 -17.02 -3.85 25.58
N GLY A 228 -18.20 -3.34 25.26
CA GLY A 228 -19.22 -2.92 26.23
C GLY A 228 -20.01 -4.06 26.93
N PHE A 229 -19.93 -5.30 26.44
CA PHE A 229 -20.66 -6.42 27.08
C PHE A 229 -20.05 -6.79 28.44
N LYS A 230 -20.92 -7.02 29.43
CA LYS A 230 -20.49 -7.36 30.81
C LYS A 230 -20.01 -8.81 30.97
N GLN A 231 -20.53 -9.71 30.15
CA GLN A 231 -20.25 -11.13 30.25
C GLN A 231 -19.08 -11.53 29.38
N LYS A 232 -17.99 -11.98 30.00
CA LYS A 232 -16.72 -12.35 29.33
C LYS A 232 -16.92 -13.33 28.17
N SER A 233 -17.70 -14.41 28.38
CA SER A 233 -17.99 -15.39 27.32
C SER A 233 -18.71 -14.80 26.11
N THR A 234 -19.58 -13.81 26.32
CA THR A 234 -20.25 -13.07 25.23
C THR A 234 -19.26 -12.21 24.46
N VAL A 235 -18.35 -11.53 25.15
CA VAL A 235 -17.27 -10.73 24.53
C VAL A 235 -16.39 -11.64 23.67
N GLU A 236 -15.91 -12.75 24.21
CA GLU A 236 -15.07 -13.71 23.48
C GLU A 236 -15.76 -14.27 22.23
N GLN A 237 -17.02 -14.68 22.33
CA GLN A 237 -17.78 -15.20 21.21
C GLN A 237 -17.98 -14.14 20.12
N LYS A 238 -18.36 -12.91 20.50
CA LYS A 238 -18.60 -11.81 19.55
C LYS A 238 -17.30 -11.32 18.92
N ALA A 239 -16.21 -11.28 19.65
CA ALA A 239 -14.89 -10.91 19.10
C ALA A 239 -14.44 -11.92 18.03
N LYS A 240 -14.65 -13.23 18.22
CA LYS A 240 -14.39 -14.26 17.20
C LYS A 240 -15.29 -14.11 15.96
N GLN A 241 -16.58 -13.78 16.17
CA GLN A 241 -17.50 -13.51 15.05
C GLN A 241 -17.10 -12.26 14.28
N PHE A 242 -16.68 -11.20 14.98
CA PHE A 242 -16.16 -9.98 14.38
C PHE A 242 -14.90 -10.24 13.55
N GLN A 243 -13.95 -11.01 14.08
CA GLN A 243 -12.77 -11.44 13.33
C GLN A 243 -13.14 -12.21 12.05
N THR A 244 -14.15 -13.09 12.12
CA THR A 244 -14.62 -13.82 10.96
C THR A 244 -15.27 -12.88 9.93
N LYS A 245 -15.98 -11.85 10.40
CA LYS A 245 -16.52 -10.79 9.53
C LYS A 245 -15.39 -10.02 8.83
N LEU A 246 -14.34 -9.59 9.55
CA LEU A 246 -13.19 -8.94 8.95
C LEU A 246 -12.54 -9.79 7.85
N ALA A 247 -12.41 -11.10 8.10
CA ALA A 247 -11.85 -12.05 7.14
C ALA A 247 -12.73 -12.30 5.89
N SER A 248 -14.02 -11.92 5.93
CA SER A 248 -14.93 -12.06 4.79
C SER A 248 -14.97 -10.84 3.88
N LEU A 249 -14.40 -9.72 4.30
CA LEU A 249 -14.38 -8.49 3.50
C LEU A 249 -13.32 -8.59 2.40
N THR A 250 -13.65 -8.08 1.22
CA THR A 250 -12.75 -8.08 0.06
C THR A 250 -12.72 -6.69 -0.56
N PHE A 251 -11.53 -6.24 -0.93
CA PHE A 251 -11.24 -4.88 -1.38
C PHE A 251 -10.60 -4.89 -2.76
N PHE A 252 -10.99 -3.94 -3.60
CA PHE A 252 -10.45 -3.80 -4.94
C PHE A 252 -10.12 -2.35 -5.25
N ASP A 253 -8.88 -2.10 -5.67
CA ASP A 253 -8.42 -0.81 -6.18
C ASP A 253 -8.04 -0.95 -7.66
N PRO A 254 -8.90 -0.48 -8.59
CA PRO A 254 -8.66 -0.60 -10.03
C PRO A 254 -7.68 0.42 -10.61
N ALA A 255 -6.97 1.16 -9.78
CA ALA A 255 -5.87 2.06 -10.15
C ALA A 255 -4.92 2.21 -8.95
N CYS A 256 -4.42 1.07 -8.46
CA CYS A 256 -3.82 0.99 -7.13
C CYS A 256 -2.47 1.69 -7.00
N GLY A 257 -1.80 2.06 -8.10
CA GLY A 257 -0.47 2.66 -8.05
C GLY A 257 0.48 1.78 -7.25
N SER A 258 1.18 2.38 -6.33
CA SER A 258 2.05 1.69 -5.35
C SER A 258 1.30 1.03 -4.18
N GLY A 259 -0.02 0.88 -4.26
CA GLY A 259 -0.83 0.11 -3.32
C GLY A 259 -1.25 0.83 -2.03
N ASN A 260 -1.13 2.14 -1.96
CA ASN A 260 -1.34 2.90 -0.72
C ASN A 260 -2.71 2.67 -0.07
N PHE A 261 -3.80 2.67 -0.86
CA PHE A 261 -5.15 2.39 -0.36
C PHE A 261 -5.29 0.97 0.18
N LEU A 262 -4.75 -0.01 -0.56
CA LEU A 262 -4.82 -1.42 -0.17
C LEU A 262 -4.00 -1.68 1.11
N THR A 263 -2.81 -1.10 1.18
CA THR A 263 -1.89 -1.24 2.32
C THR A 263 -2.48 -0.63 3.59
N GLU A 264 -2.98 0.61 3.53
CA GLU A 264 -3.59 1.26 4.70
C GLU A 264 -4.88 0.56 5.14
N THR A 265 -5.68 0.08 4.17
CA THR A 265 -6.87 -0.73 4.47
C THR A 265 -6.50 -2.03 5.18
N TYR A 266 -5.46 -2.73 4.69
CA TYR A 266 -4.95 -3.94 5.35
C TYR A 266 -4.49 -3.65 6.78
N ILE A 267 -3.66 -2.63 7.00
CA ILE A 267 -3.17 -2.25 8.32
C ILE A 267 -4.34 -1.92 9.26
N SER A 268 -5.31 -1.15 8.79
CA SER A 268 -6.49 -0.76 9.57
C SER A 268 -7.32 -1.98 9.99
N LEU A 269 -7.56 -2.94 9.10
CA LEU A 269 -8.27 -4.17 9.43
C LEU A 269 -7.48 -5.06 10.40
N ARG A 270 -6.17 -5.16 10.21
CA ARG A 270 -5.29 -5.93 11.10
C ARG A 270 -5.22 -5.35 12.50
N ARG A 271 -5.23 -4.03 12.64
CA ARG A 271 -5.34 -3.36 13.94
C ARG A 271 -6.66 -3.73 14.65
N LEU A 272 -7.79 -3.71 13.93
CA LEU A 272 -9.08 -4.15 14.49
C LEU A 272 -9.08 -5.64 14.85
N GLU A 273 -8.48 -6.48 14.02
CA GLU A 273 -8.33 -7.90 14.29
C GLU A 273 -7.47 -8.15 15.53
N ASN A 274 -6.35 -7.45 15.69
CA ASN A 274 -5.49 -7.55 16.86
C ASN A 274 -6.24 -7.14 18.15
N GLU A 275 -7.05 -6.09 18.08
CA GLU A 275 -7.93 -5.72 19.21
C GLU A 275 -8.97 -6.81 19.52
N ALA A 276 -9.55 -7.43 18.51
CA ALA A 276 -10.47 -8.56 18.71
C ALA A 276 -9.75 -9.79 19.33
N ILE A 277 -8.52 -10.07 18.87
CA ILE A 277 -7.68 -11.16 19.44
C ILE A 277 -7.42 -10.91 20.94
N LYS A 278 -7.06 -9.69 21.33
CA LYS A 278 -6.89 -9.32 22.75
C LYS A 278 -8.13 -9.64 23.59
N LEU A 279 -9.34 -9.41 23.04
CA LEU A 279 -10.58 -9.62 23.77
C LEU A 279 -10.88 -11.11 24.07
N TYR A 280 -10.50 -12.04 23.20
CA TYR A 280 -10.76 -13.46 23.42
C TYR A 280 -9.56 -14.28 23.90
N MET A 281 -8.34 -13.80 23.69
CA MET A 281 -7.15 -14.46 24.26
C MET A 281 -6.98 -14.10 25.74
N GLY A 282 -7.32 -12.87 26.14
CA GLY A 282 -7.14 -12.38 27.51
C GLY A 282 -5.67 -12.46 27.95
N ASP A 283 -5.43 -12.42 29.28
CA ASP A 283 -4.09 -12.52 29.88
C ASP A 283 -3.52 -13.95 29.90
N SER A 284 -4.17 -14.90 29.23
CA SER A 284 -3.80 -16.34 29.27
C SER A 284 -2.94 -16.68 28.06
N VAL A 285 -1.67 -17.01 28.30
CA VAL A 285 -0.82 -17.69 27.32
C VAL A 285 -1.44 -19.04 27.01
N ARG A 286 -2.04 -19.22 25.85
CA ARG A 286 -2.54 -20.52 25.38
C ARG A 286 -1.50 -21.13 24.46
N LEU A 287 -0.84 -22.18 24.96
CA LEU A 287 0.18 -22.95 24.20
C LEU A 287 -0.44 -23.85 23.11
N ASP A 288 -1.78 -23.94 23.00
CA ASP A 288 -2.48 -24.89 22.15
C ASP A 288 -3.06 -24.29 20.86
N VAL A 289 -2.70 -23.06 20.50
CA VAL A 289 -3.22 -22.42 19.27
C VAL A 289 -2.29 -22.79 18.12
N GLU A 290 -2.77 -23.59 17.18
CA GLU A 290 -2.09 -23.76 15.90
C GLU A 290 -1.95 -22.39 15.22
N GLU A 291 -0.71 -21.96 14.97
CA GLU A 291 -0.32 -20.62 14.48
C GLU A 291 -1.12 -20.14 13.27
N LEU A 292 -1.51 -21.04 12.38
CA LEU A 292 -2.18 -20.78 11.11
C LEU A 292 -3.62 -20.26 11.24
N ASP A 293 -4.27 -20.40 12.39
CA ASP A 293 -5.71 -20.07 12.56
C ASP A 293 -5.94 -18.78 13.37
N LEU A 294 -4.88 -18.18 13.94
CA LEU A 294 -5.02 -17.01 14.79
C LEU A 294 -5.28 -15.73 13.95
N VAL A 295 -4.57 -15.56 12.84
CA VAL A 295 -4.69 -14.41 11.95
C VAL A 295 -5.56 -14.77 10.74
N LYS A 296 -6.73 -14.14 10.63
CA LYS A 296 -7.71 -14.44 9.57
C LYS A 296 -7.74 -13.39 8.47
N VAL A 297 -7.39 -12.14 8.78
CA VAL A 297 -7.24 -11.09 7.77
C VAL A 297 -5.94 -11.32 7.01
N LYS A 298 -6.05 -11.57 5.71
CA LYS A 298 -4.92 -11.98 4.84
C LYS A 298 -4.85 -11.13 3.57
N LEU A 299 -3.68 -11.08 2.94
CA LEU A 299 -3.47 -10.32 1.72
C LEU A 299 -4.32 -10.77 0.53
N ASN A 300 -4.82 -12.01 0.52
CA ASN A 300 -5.69 -12.53 -0.54
C ASN A 300 -7.08 -11.87 -0.60
N GLN A 301 -7.43 -10.99 0.36
CA GLN A 301 -8.64 -10.17 0.36
C GLN A 301 -8.47 -8.87 -0.44
N PHE A 302 -7.25 -8.57 -0.90
CA PHE A 302 -6.88 -7.29 -1.51
C PHE A 302 -6.51 -7.49 -2.97
N TYR A 303 -7.24 -6.82 -3.86
CA TYR A 303 -7.12 -6.91 -5.31
C TYR A 303 -6.75 -5.55 -5.87
N GLY A 304 -5.96 -5.54 -6.95
CA GLY A 304 -5.58 -4.30 -7.61
C GLY A 304 -5.31 -4.46 -9.09
N ILE A 305 -5.49 -3.37 -9.84
CA ILE A 305 -5.02 -3.22 -11.21
C ILE A 305 -4.13 -2.00 -11.28
N GLU A 306 -2.97 -2.15 -11.88
CA GLU A 306 -2.06 -1.04 -12.15
C GLU A 306 -1.40 -1.24 -13.52
N ILE A 307 -1.29 -0.15 -14.29
CA ILE A 307 -0.72 -0.17 -15.64
C ILE A 307 0.81 -0.17 -15.63
N ASN A 308 1.40 0.34 -14.55
CA ASN A 308 2.85 0.40 -14.39
C ASN A 308 3.34 -0.85 -13.64
N ASP A 309 4.15 -1.67 -14.29
CA ASP A 309 4.69 -2.93 -13.75
C ASP A 309 5.58 -2.72 -12.51
N PHE A 310 6.33 -1.62 -12.50
CA PHE A 310 7.14 -1.24 -11.34
C PHE A 310 6.25 -0.90 -10.14
N ALA A 311 5.20 -0.10 -10.32
CA ALA A 311 4.26 0.23 -9.25
C ALA A 311 3.57 -1.03 -8.70
N VAL A 312 3.27 -2.02 -9.56
CA VAL A 312 2.78 -3.34 -9.12
C VAL A 312 3.77 -4.02 -8.18
N SER A 313 5.07 -4.02 -8.52
CA SER A 313 6.11 -4.65 -7.70
C SER A 313 6.28 -3.94 -6.37
N VAL A 314 6.24 -2.62 -6.36
CA VAL A 314 6.26 -1.79 -5.15
C VAL A 314 5.03 -2.05 -4.27
N ALA A 315 3.83 -2.09 -4.86
CA ALA A 315 2.58 -2.36 -4.13
C ALA A 315 2.60 -3.74 -3.44
N LYS A 316 3.08 -4.76 -4.13
CA LYS A 316 3.27 -6.10 -3.55
C LYS A 316 4.21 -6.08 -2.36
N THR A 317 5.35 -5.39 -2.51
CA THR A 317 6.34 -5.27 -1.44
C THR A 317 5.80 -4.50 -0.24
N ALA A 318 5.09 -3.39 -0.47
CA ALA A 318 4.45 -2.62 0.59
C ALA A 318 3.45 -3.46 1.39
N LEU A 319 2.63 -4.27 0.72
CA LEU A 319 1.68 -5.19 1.38
C LEU A 319 2.40 -6.27 2.19
N TRP A 320 3.53 -6.82 1.72
CA TRP A 320 4.32 -7.79 2.49
C TRP A 320 4.98 -7.17 3.71
N ILE A 321 5.51 -5.94 3.59
CA ILE A 321 6.05 -5.20 4.74
C ILE A 321 4.93 -4.97 5.77
N ALA A 322 3.75 -4.55 5.32
CA ALA A 322 2.59 -4.35 6.20
C ALA A 322 2.16 -5.66 6.89
N GLU A 323 2.15 -6.80 6.17
CA GLU A 323 1.85 -8.10 6.75
C GLU A 323 2.87 -8.48 7.83
N SER A 324 4.16 -8.30 7.56
CA SER A 324 5.25 -8.56 8.52
C SER A 324 5.09 -7.73 9.79
N GLN A 325 4.91 -6.42 9.67
CA GLN A 325 4.73 -5.52 10.81
C GLN A 325 3.48 -5.87 11.63
N MET A 326 2.37 -6.21 10.97
CA MET A 326 1.14 -6.58 11.66
C MET A 326 1.22 -7.95 12.32
N LEU A 327 2.02 -8.87 11.81
CA LEU A 327 2.32 -10.15 12.48
C LEU A 327 3.18 -9.93 13.72
N GLU A 328 4.22 -9.09 13.66
CA GLU A 328 5.00 -8.72 14.86
C GLU A 328 4.10 -8.10 15.93
N ALA A 329 3.23 -7.18 15.58
CA ALA A 329 2.25 -6.62 16.51
C ALA A 329 1.31 -7.70 17.10
N THR A 330 1.00 -8.77 16.36
CA THR A 330 0.22 -9.90 16.86
C THR A 330 1.04 -10.77 17.82
N LYS A 331 2.33 -11.04 17.52
CA LYS A 331 3.25 -11.79 18.40
C LYS A 331 3.33 -11.17 19.79
N GLU A 332 3.44 -9.82 19.85
CA GLU A 332 3.45 -9.07 21.11
C GLU A 332 2.17 -9.28 21.95
N ILE A 333 1.02 -9.50 21.29
CA ILE A 333 -0.26 -9.72 21.97
C ILE A 333 -0.38 -11.14 22.51
N VAL A 334 0.07 -12.13 21.75
CA VAL A 334 -0.16 -13.55 22.07
C VAL A 334 1.03 -14.21 22.73
N TYR A 335 2.18 -13.54 22.80
CA TYR A 335 3.44 -14.08 23.34
C TYR A 335 3.84 -15.41 22.68
N ALA A 336 3.62 -15.53 21.37
CA ALA A 336 3.92 -16.73 20.59
C ALA A 336 4.77 -16.36 19.38
N GLU A 337 5.67 -17.25 18.98
CA GLU A 337 6.38 -17.14 17.71
C GLU A 337 5.42 -17.47 16.56
N ILE A 338 5.35 -16.59 15.56
CA ILE A 338 4.56 -16.78 14.34
C ILE A 338 5.51 -16.62 13.18
N ASP A 339 5.66 -17.65 12.36
CA ASP A 339 6.52 -17.60 11.19
C ASP A 339 5.88 -16.76 10.06
N PHE A 340 6.63 -15.76 9.60
CA PHE A 340 6.22 -14.95 8.45
C PHE A 340 6.59 -15.61 7.11
N LEU A 341 7.76 -16.21 7.06
CA LEU A 341 8.25 -16.86 5.85
C LEU A 341 7.92 -18.36 5.82
N PRO A 342 7.71 -18.96 4.65
CA PRO A 342 7.74 -18.33 3.32
C PRO A 342 6.52 -17.46 3.06
N LEU A 343 6.73 -16.38 2.28
CA LEU A 343 5.63 -15.55 1.81
C LEU A 343 4.67 -16.41 1.00
N LYS A 344 3.40 -16.35 1.33
CA LYS A 344 2.37 -16.99 0.52
C LYS A 344 2.06 -16.02 -0.63
N SER A 345 2.12 -16.49 -1.89
CA SER A 345 1.97 -15.68 -3.11
C SER A 345 0.53 -15.19 -3.31
N TYR A 346 0.04 -14.33 -2.45
CA TYR A 346 -1.37 -13.90 -2.46
C TYR A 346 -1.58 -12.46 -2.90
N THR A 347 -0.70 -11.93 -3.71
CA THR A 347 -0.92 -10.59 -4.23
C THR A 347 -1.79 -10.67 -5.47
N ASN A 348 -3.06 -10.33 -5.31
CA ASN A 348 -4.01 -10.24 -6.42
C ASN A 348 -3.89 -8.88 -7.14
N ILE A 349 -2.66 -8.36 -7.28
CA ILE A 349 -2.38 -7.14 -8.04
C ILE A 349 -1.86 -7.54 -9.40
N VAL A 350 -2.57 -7.09 -10.44
CA VAL A 350 -2.26 -7.41 -11.83
C VAL A 350 -1.74 -6.19 -12.59
N ASN A 351 -0.75 -6.40 -13.46
CA ASN A 351 -0.28 -5.37 -14.38
C ASN A 351 -1.18 -5.34 -15.61
N ALA A 352 -2.07 -4.36 -15.69
CA ALA A 352 -3.04 -4.23 -16.77
C ALA A 352 -3.62 -2.81 -16.88
N ASN A 353 -4.28 -2.51 -18.01
CA ASN A 353 -5.06 -1.29 -18.16
C ASN A 353 -6.50 -1.53 -17.65
N ALA A 354 -6.86 -0.88 -16.55
CA ALA A 354 -8.14 -1.06 -15.90
C ALA A 354 -9.36 -0.76 -16.78
N LEU A 355 -9.26 0.16 -17.75
CA LEU A 355 -10.38 0.49 -18.63
C LEU A 355 -10.63 -0.58 -19.71
N THR A 356 -9.61 -1.36 -20.08
CA THR A 356 -9.72 -2.42 -21.12
C THR A 356 -9.81 -3.82 -20.53
N THR A 357 -9.42 -4.00 -19.27
CA THR A 357 -9.48 -5.29 -18.58
C THR A 357 -10.89 -5.58 -18.09
N ASP A 358 -11.34 -6.83 -18.18
CA ASP A 358 -12.53 -7.26 -17.46
C ASP A 358 -12.22 -7.43 -15.98
N TRP A 359 -12.92 -6.68 -15.12
CA TRP A 359 -12.66 -6.71 -13.68
C TRP A 359 -13.10 -8.03 -13.03
N GLU A 360 -14.05 -8.76 -13.64
CA GLU A 360 -14.47 -10.08 -13.15
C GLU A 360 -13.38 -11.16 -13.37
N GLU A 361 -12.39 -10.93 -14.26
CA GLU A 361 -11.22 -11.79 -14.39
C GLU A 361 -10.20 -11.55 -13.25
N VAL A 362 -10.26 -10.40 -12.58
CA VAL A 362 -9.33 -10.03 -11.50
C VAL A 362 -9.93 -10.35 -10.14
N VAL A 363 -11.20 -10.04 -9.93
CA VAL A 363 -11.88 -10.22 -8.64
C VAL A 363 -13.27 -10.80 -8.85
N ASP A 364 -13.61 -11.82 -8.04
CA ASP A 364 -14.95 -12.40 -8.01
C ASP A 364 -15.95 -11.40 -7.41
N LYS A 365 -16.87 -10.87 -8.23
CA LYS A 365 -17.84 -9.86 -7.79
C LYS A 365 -18.75 -10.34 -6.67
N ASP A 366 -19.05 -11.64 -6.59
CA ASP A 366 -19.92 -12.20 -5.56
C ASP A 366 -19.25 -12.21 -4.16
N LYS A 367 -17.93 -12.05 -4.13
CA LYS A 367 -17.14 -11.94 -2.90
C LYS A 367 -16.69 -10.51 -2.59
N LEU A 368 -16.71 -9.63 -3.58
CA LEU A 368 -16.21 -8.27 -3.45
C LEU A 368 -17.13 -7.43 -2.55
N SER A 369 -16.52 -6.76 -1.56
CA SER A 369 -17.24 -5.87 -0.65
C SER A 369 -17.12 -4.40 -1.05
N TYR A 370 -15.90 -3.96 -1.38
CA TYR A 370 -15.62 -2.55 -1.60
C TYR A 370 -14.69 -2.31 -2.78
N ILE A 371 -15.00 -1.27 -3.58
CA ILE A 371 -14.11 -0.69 -4.58
C ILE A 371 -13.64 0.66 -4.04
N ILE A 372 -12.35 0.83 -3.92
CA ILE A 372 -11.71 2.05 -3.37
C ILE A 372 -10.59 2.50 -4.30
N GLY A 373 -10.21 3.75 -4.25
CA GLY A 373 -9.00 4.20 -4.96
C GLY A 373 -9.02 5.66 -5.38
N ASN A 374 -7.91 6.05 -5.99
CA ASN A 374 -7.68 7.36 -6.55
C ASN A 374 -7.29 7.25 -8.03
N PRO A 375 -8.27 6.97 -8.92
CA PRO A 375 -8.01 6.83 -10.35
C PRO A 375 -7.43 8.10 -10.99
N PRO A 376 -6.71 8.01 -12.11
CA PRO A 376 -6.05 9.15 -12.73
C PRO A 376 -7.05 10.19 -13.25
N PHE A 377 -6.75 11.48 -12.97
CA PHE A 377 -7.54 12.63 -13.42
C PHE A 377 -6.90 13.22 -14.67
N LEU A 378 -7.61 13.19 -15.78
CA LEU A 378 -7.18 13.81 -17.02
C LEU A 378 -8.38 14.45 -17.73
N GLY A 379 -8.39 15.77 -17.77
CA GLY A 379 -9.41 16.50 -18.52
C GLY A 379 -9.38 16.13 -20.01
N ALA A 380 -10.54 16.16 -20.66
CA ALA A 380 -10.76 15.71 -22.05
C ALA A 380 -9.75 16.29 -23.09
N ARG A 381 -9.15 17.46 -22.82
CA ARG A 381 -8.24 18.16 -23.73
C ARG A 381 -6.79 17.68 -23.62
N VAL A 382 -6.42 17.05 -22.50
CA VAL A 382 -5.04 16.62 -22.21
C VAL A 382 -4.85 15.10 -22.34
N MET A 383 -5.94 14.35 -22.49
CA MET A 383 -5.87 12.92 -22.76
C MET A 383 -5.14 12.62 -24.07
N SER A 384 -4.28 11.62 -24.07
CA SER A 384 -3.72 11.02 -25.28
C SER A 384 -4.81 10.39 -26.17
N LYS A 385 -4.49 10.12 -27.43
CA LYS A 385 -5.42 9.44 -28.33
C LYS A 385 -5.82 8.05 -27.83
N ALA A 386 -4.87 7.29 -27.25
CA ALA A 386 -5.11 5.98 -26.72
C ALA A 386 -6.07 6.04 -25.50
N GLN A 387 -5.79 6.90 -24.52
CA GLN A 387 -6.65 7.10 -23.35
C GLN A 387 -8.08 7.52 -23.75
N LYS A 388 -8.20 8.35 -24.78
CA LYS A 388 -9.52 8.74 -25.28
C LYS A 388 -10.28 7.59 -25.93
N VAL A 389 -9.59 6.68 -26.62
CA VAL A 389 -10.18 5.47 -27.19
C VAL A 389 -10.64 4.56 -26.05
N ASP A 390 -9.80 4.33 -25.03
CA ASP A 390 -10.15 3.48 -23.89
C ASP A 390 -11.38 4.02 -23.17
N LEU A 391 -11.45 5.32 -22.89
CA LEU A 391 -12.60 5.97 -22.27
C LEU A 391 -13.87 5.78 -23.12
N LEU A 392 -13.78 6.04 -24.44
CA LEU A 392 -14.93 5.91 -25.32
C LEU A 392 -15.45 4.48 -25.43
N ASN A 393 -14.58 3.49 -25.35
CA ASN A 393 -14.95 2.06 -25.34
C ASN A 393 -15.76 1.72 -24.08
N VAL A 394 -15.37 2.27 -22.91
CA VAL A 394 -16.11 2.07 -21.65
C VAL A 394 -17.52 2.69 -21.74
N PHE A 395 -17.65 3.83 -22.45
CA PHE A 395 -18.92 4.54 -22.66
C PHE A 395 -19.61 4.14 -23.96
N ASP A 396 -19.45 2.92 -24.44
CA ASP A 396 -20.01 2.46 -25.71
C ASP A 396 -21.51 2.86 -25.86
N GLY A 397 -21.81 3.56 -26.96
CA GLY A 397 -23.16 4.05 -27.28
C GLY A 397 -23.56 5.37 -26.60
N TYR A 398 -22.84 5.89 -25.61
CA TYR A 398 -23.16 7.17 -24.96
C TYR A 398 -22.55 8.38 -25.68
N LYS A 399 -23.42 9.25 -26.22
CA LYS A 399 -22.98 10.48 -26.90
C LYS A 399 -22.43 11.49 -25.90
N GLY A 400 -21.33 12.15 -26.25
CA GLY A 400 -20.70 13.20 -25.43
C GLY A 400 -19.65 12.72 -24.45
N ALA A 401 -19.45 11.43 -24.27
CA ALA A 401 -18.48 10.85 -23.34
C ALA A 401 -17.03 11.34 -23.57
N GLY A 402 -16.67 11.70 -24.80
CA GLY A 402 -15.35 12.26 -25.13
C GLY A 402 -15.04 13.63 -24.51
N ASN A 403 -16.00 14.28 -23.85
CA ASN A 403 -15.82 15.54 -23.11
C ASN A 403 -15.68 15.32 -21.60
N LEU A 404 -15.85 14.07 -21.13
CA LEU A 404 -15.69 13.72 -19.72
C LEU A 404 -14.22 13.65 -19.32
N ASP A 405 -13.95 13.81 -18.03
CA ASP A 405 -12.66 13.53 -17.42
C ASP A 405 -12.39 12.01 -17.47
N PHE A 406 -11.12 11.63 -17.60
CA PHE A 406 -10.70 10.23 -17.73
C PHE A 406 -11.18 9.36 -16.56
N VAL A 407 -11.20 9.93 -15.33
CA VAL A 407 -11.70 9.26 -14.13
C VAL A 407 -13.12 8.73 -14.28
N SER A 408 -13.94 9.31 -15.15
CA SER A 408 -15.33 8.88 -15.40
C SER A 408 -15.41 7.41 -15.87
N GLY A 409 -14.38 6.90 -16.53
CA GLY A 409 -14.29 5.50 -16.95
C GLY A 409 -14.37 4.52 -15.77
N TRP A 410 -13.71 4.85 -14.66
CA TRP A 410 -13.77 4.04 -13.44
C TRP A 410 -15.15 4.04 -12.79
N TYR A 411 -15.87 5.15 -12.83
CA TYR A 411 -17.24 5.21 -12.34
C TYR A 411 -18.17 4.29 -13.12
N ILE A 412 -18.06 4.26 -14.44
CA ILE A 412 -18.90 3.36 -15.28
C ILE A 412 -18.52 1.89 -15.03
N LYS A 413 -17.23 1.56 -15.02
CA LYS A 413 -16.78 0.20 -14.73
C LYS A 413 -17.19 -0.27 -13.33
N SER A 414 -17.08 0.61 -12.32
CA SER A 414 -17.61 0.32 -10.99
C SER A 414 -19.13 0.09 -11.01
N ALA A 415 -19.88 0.94 -11.69
CA ALA A 415 -21.32 0.79 -11.80
C ALA A 415 -21.74 -0.51 -12.51
N GLN A 416 -20.98 -0.94 -13.53
CA GLN A 416 -21.18 -2.24 -14.21
C GLN A 416 -20.94 -3.41 -13.26
N LEU A 417 -19.84 -3.41 -12.51
CA LEU A 417 -19.49 -4.49 -11.58
C LEU A 417 -20.47 -4.59 -10.41
N MET A 418 -20.95 -3.46 -9.91
CA MET A 418 -21.91 -3.38 -8.79
C MET A 418 -23.28 -3.96 -9.12
N GLN A 419 -23.64 -4.17 -10.39
CA GLN A 419 -24.99 -4.63 -10.76
C GLN A 419 -25.34 -5.98 -10.13
N GLY A 420 -26.45 -6.03 -9.38
CA GLY A 420 -26.94 -7.24 -8.73
C GLY A 420 -26.19 -7.65 -7.45
N THR A 421 -25.26 -6.84 -6.98
CA THR A 421 -24.42 -7.11 -5.80
C THR A 421 -24.74 -6.14 -4.63
N GLU A 422 -24.00 -6.26 -3.54
CA GLU A 422 -23.97 -5.32 -2.41
C GLU A 422 -22.67 -4.51 -2.34
N ILE A 423 -21.88 -4.53 -3.41
CA ILE A 423 -20.60 -3.82 -3.50
C ILE A 423 -20.84 -2.32 -3.31
N GLN A 424 -20.03 -1.71 -2.45
CA GLN A 424 -19.98 -0.27 -2.30
C GLN A 424 -18.68 0.26 -2.89
N THR A 425 -18.75 1.44 -3.50
CA THR A 425 -17.56 2.09 -4.04
C THR A 425 -17.32 3.45 -3.41
N ALA A 426 -16.05 3.84 -3.25
CA ALA A 426 -15.66 5.20 -2.91
C ALA A 426 -14.39 5.59 -3.68
N LEU A 427 -14.55 6.53 -4.60
CA LEU A 427 -13.46 6.97 -5.47
C LEU A 427 -13.16 8.46 -5.23
N VAL A 428 -11.86 8.76 -5.25
CA VAL A 428 -11.38 10.14 -5.32
C VAL A 428 -11.48 10.62 -6.77
N SER A 429 -11.85 11.86 -6.97
CA SER A 429 -12.01 12.45 -8.29
C SER A 429 -11.75 13.93 -8.29
N THR A 430 -11.55 14.52 -9.46
CA THR A 430 -11.62 15.98 -9.58
C THR A 430 -13.05 16.48 -9.37
N ASN A 431 -13.20 17.72 -8.93
CA ASN A 431 -14.51 18.34 -8.79
C ASN A 431 -15.23 18.58 -10.13
N SER A 432 -14.56 18.38 -11.26
CA SER A 432 -15.13 18.50 -12.61
C SER A 432 -16.32 17.56 -12.82
N ILE A 433 -16.30 16.35 -12.21
CA ILE A 433 -17.40 15.38 -12.33
C ILE A 433 -18.68 15.81 -11.57
N THR A 434 -18.58 16.82 -10.73
CA THR A 434 -19.71 17.37 -9.96
C THR A 434 -20.19 18.72 -10.48
N GLN A 435 -19.61 19.23 -11.56
CA GLN A 435 -19.88 20.57 -12.08
C GLN A 435 -20.10 20.58 -13.61
N GLY A 436 -20.89 21.55 -14.07
CA GLY A 436 -21.10 21.82 -15.48
C GLY A 436 -21.73 20.66 -16.27
N GLU A 437 -21.38 20.56 -17.54
CA GLU A 437 -21.93 19.55 -18.46
C GLU A 437 -21.51 18.12 -18.10
N GLN A 438 -20.33 17.94 -17.51
CA GLN A 438 -19.81 16.63 -17.11
C GLN A 438 -20.71 15.99 -16.04
N ALA A 439 -21.11 16.78 -15.03
CA ALA A 439 -22.00 16.29 -13.98
C ALA A 439 -23.32 15.77 -14.54
N SER A 440 -23.94 16.53 -15.43
CA SER A 440 -25.24 16.14 -16.00
C SER A 440 -25.15 14.87 -16.85
N LEU A 441 -24.07 14.68 -17.59
CA LEU A 441 -23.90 13.52 -18.44
C LEU A 441 -23.56 12.26 -17.62
N LEU A 442 -22.51 12.33 -16.78
CA LEU A 442 -22.05 11.18 -16.01
C LEU A 442 -23.13 10.68 -15.03
N TRP A 443 -23.67 11.57 -14.21
CA TRP A 443 -24.64 11.18 -13.18
C TRP A 443 -25.99 10.77 -13.75
N LYS A 444 -26.37 11.29 -14.94
CA LYS A 444 -27.56 10.79 -15.62
C LYS A 444 -27.40 9.30 -15.97
N ILE A 445 -26.28 8.92 -16.54
CA ILE A 445 -25.99 7.51 -16.90
C ILE A 445 -25.95 6.65 -15.62
N LEU A 446 -25.18 7.06 -14.61
CA LEU A 446 -25.01 6.28 -13.38
C LEU A 446 -26.37 6.07 -12.66
N ILE A 447 -27.19 7.10 -12.56
CA ILE A 447 -28.46 7.04 -11.80
C ILE A 447 -29.56 6.36 -12.64
N GLN A 448 -29.71 6.72 -13.93
CA GLN A 448 -30.84 6.24 -14.73
C GLN A 448 -30.59 4.84 -15.31
N ASP A 449 -29.39 4.56 -15.78
CA ASP A 449 -29.11 3.31 -16.50
C ASP A 449 -28.52 2.24 -15.58
N PHE A 450 -27.76 2.65 -14.54
CA PHE A 450 -27.14 1.73 -13.58
C PHE A 450 -27.77 1.73 -12.18
N SER A 451 -28.84 2.53 -11.96
CA SER A 451 -29.53 2.62 -10.64
C SER A 451 -28.58 2.92 -9.47
N VAL A 452 -27.53 3.70 -9.73
CA VAL A 452 -26.54 4.08 -8.71
C VAL A 452 -27.12 5.14 -7.77
N SER A 453 -26.90 4.95 -6.47
CA SER A 453 -27.22 5.92 -5.42
C SER A 453 -25.94 6.37 -4.71
N ILE A 454 -25.87 7.61 -4.31
CA ILE A 454 -24.75 8.18 -3.55
C ILE A 454 -24.98 7.90 -2.07
N ASN A 455 -24.03 7.23 -1.41
CA ASN A 455 -24.05 6.98 0.04
C ASN A 455 -23.57 8.19 0.81
N PHE A 456 -22.38 8.70 0.44
CA PHE A 456 -21.82 9.92 0.97
C PHE A 456 -20.98 10.63 -0.08
N ALA A 457 -20.73 11.93 0.14
CA ALA A 457 -19.81 12.70 -0.68
C ALA A 457 -19.11 13.76 0.17
N TYR A 458 -17.80 13.87 0.00
CA TYR A 458 -17.04 14.99 0.54
C TYR A 458 -17.08 16.15 -0.44
N LYS A 459 -17.39 17.35 0.08
CA LYS A 459 -17.33 18.60 -0.69
C LYS A 459 -15.90 18.82 -1.18
N THR A 460 -15.77 19.62 -2.22
CA THR A 460 -14.46 20.00 -2.79
C THR A 460 -13.47 20.45 -1.73
N PHE A 461 -12.33 19.78 -1.69
CA PHE A 461 -11.19 20.10 -0.84
C PHE A 461 -9.91 20.14 -1.67
N LYS A 462 -8.89 20.78 -1.14
CA LYS A 462 -7.59 20.77 -1.78
C LYS A 462 -6.91 19.43 -1.51
N TRP A 463 -6.54 18.73 -2.56
CA TRP A 463 -5.66 17.58 -2.44
C TRP A 463 -4.27 18.11 -2.14
N ASN A 464 -3.83 17.98 -0.90
CA ASN A 464 -2.49 18.40 -0.53
C ASN A 464 -1.48 17.37 -1.07
N SER A 465 -0.88 17.68 -2.22
CA SER A 465 0.45 17.17 -2.50
C SER A 465 1.42 18.09 -1.77
N GLU A 466 2.29 17.56 -0.94
CA GLU A 466 3.24 18.32 -0.12
C GLU A 466 4.30 19.09 -0.93
N VAL A 467 4.10 19.27 -2.22
CA VAL A 467 4.99 20.00 -3.11
C VAL A 467 4.61 21.48 -3.16
N LYS A 468 5.49 22.31 -2.65
CA LYS A 468 5.47 23.77 -2.87
C LYS A 468 5.43 24.03 -4.39
N ASP A 469 4.46 24.85 -4.85
CA ASP A 469 4.39 25.47 -6.19
C ASP A 469 3.63 24.75 -7.32
N LYS A 470 2.78 23.74 -7.11
CA LYS A 470 1.80 23.32 -8.12
C LYS A 470 0.38 23.73 -7.73
N ALA A 471 -0.42 24.10 -8.75
CA ALA A 471 -1.83 24.43 -8.57
C ALA A 471 -2.54 23.27 -7.88
N ALA A 472 -3.07 23.51 -6.68
CA ALA A 472 -3.77 22.50 -5.91
C ALA A 472 -4.96 21.97 -6.72
N VAL A 473 -5.01 20.65 -6.93
CA VAL A 473 -6.14 20.00 -7.56
C VAL A 473 -7.30 19.98 -6.56
N HIS A 474 -8.46 20.45 -7.01
CA HIS A 474 -9.67 20.39 -6.21
C HIS A 474 -10.33 19.02 -6.39
N CYS A 475 -10.32 18.21 -5.34
CA CYS A 475 -10.87 16.87 -5.33
C CYS A 475 -12.21 16.78 -4.61
N VAL A 476 -12.94 15.74 -4.95
CA VAL A 476 -14.15 15.27 -4.27
C VAL A 476 -13.98 13.77 -4.01
N ILE A 477 -14.62 13.27 -2.97
CA ILE A 477 -14.76 11.83 -2.73
C ILE A 477 -16.23 11.50 -2.86
N ILE A 478 -16.57 10.50 -3.66
CA ILE A 478 -17.95 10.09 -3.85
C ILE A 478 -18.05 8.58 -3.62
N SER A 479 -18.87 8.21 -2.66
CA SER A 479 -19.25 6.82 -2.40
C SER A 479 -20.63 6.52 -3.00
N SER A 480 -20.76 5.36 -3.59
CA SER A 480 -21.99 4.93 -4.22
C SER A 480 -22.24 3.42 -4.11
N ILE A 481 -23.49 3.04 -4.27
CA ILE A 481 -23.99 1.66 -4.33
C ILE A 481 -25.01 1.55 -5.47
N ALA A 482 -25.10 0.38 -6.09
CA ALA A 482 -26.18 0.09 -7.04
C ALA A 482 -27.33 -0.63 -6.32
N PHE A 483 -28.57 -0.15 -6.48
CA PHE A 483 -29.72 -0.86 -5.95
C PHE A 483 -30.01 -2.12 -6.79
N LYS A 484 -30.31 -3.21 -6.09
CA LYS A 484 -30.89 -4.39 -6.76
C LYS A 484 -32.24 -3.99 -7.36
N SER A 485 -32.33 -4.00 -8.69
CA SER A 485 -33.56 -3.79 -9.44
C SER A 485 -34.49 -5.00 -9.27
#